data_c3a9874f078b9a8f12039eda445a858c
#
_entry.id   c3a9874f078b9a8f12039eda445a858c
#
_cell.length_a   1.000
_cell.length_b   1.000
_cell.length_c   1.000
_cell.angle_alpha   90.00
_cell.angle_beta   90.00
_cell.angle_gamma   90.00
#
_symmetry.space_group_name_H-M   'P 1'
#
loop_
_entity.id
_entity.type
_entity.pdbx_description
1 polymer ?
#
loop_
_entity_poly.entity_id
_entity_poly.type
_entity_poly.pdbx_seq_one_letter_code
_entity_poly.pdbx_strand_id
1 'polypeptide(L)'
;MTDVESEIAVYKLAEKIGVPCCPVYIHDKNTIFSEFLYDFSNEYIVHFRRLFDGARSDNEYENLLTVRPQYKDDFIRMILLDFITRQDDRHLSNMAVKVTSEGESFYPLYDNGRSLFYEDTEETVEAAVENIEMYATNFGYSGTYYDYICDIANEGVDFSKLINLDITDDEINVILVDSGFKGYRLTGAAKWIRGAIDLIKSKVFENTSF
;
A
#
# COMPACT_ATOMS: atom_id res chain seq x y z
N MET A 1 -3.41 16.01 -8.67
CA MET A 1 -4.79 16.03 -8.08
C MET A 1 -5.00 14.68 -7.49
N THR A 2 -5.48 14.56 -6.26
CA THR A 2 -5.71 13.27 -5.58
C THR A 2 -7.07 12.74 -5.97
N ASP A 3 -7.17 11.46 -6.28
CA ASP A 3 -8.43 10.81 -6.62
C ASP A 3 -9.19 10.40 -5.35
N VAL A 4 -10.35 10.99 -5.15
CA VAL A 4 -11.22 10.73 -3.98
C VAL A 4 -11.64 9.26 -3.93
N GLU A 5 -11.97 8.67 -5.08
CA GLU A 5 -12.42 7.27 -5.17
C GLU A 5 -11.30 6.31 -4.76
N SER A 6 -10.06 6.57 -5.20
CA SER A 6 -8.90 5.78 -4.81
C SER A 6 -8.59 5.88 -3.31
N GLU A 7 -8.58 7.09 -2.75
CA GLU A 7 -8.35 7.28 -1.30
C GLU A 7 -9.34 6.48 -0.46
N ILE A 8 -10.64 6.54 -0.79
CA ILE A 8 -11.68 5.82 -0.06
C ILE A 8 -11.53 4.31 -0.23
N ALA A 9 -11.29 3.84 -1.46
CA ALA A 9 -11.16 2.41 -1.73
C ALA A 9 -9.93 1.81 -1.03
N VAL A 10 -8.79 2.50 -1.10
CA VAL A 10 -7.57 2.04 -0.42
C VAL A 10 -7.74 2.03 1.09
N TYR A 11 -8.36 3.04 1.69
CA TYR A 11 -8.64 3.05 3.12
C TYR A 11 -9.50 1.85 3.53
N LYS A 12 -10.62 1.58 2.83
CA LYS A 12 -11.51 0.44 3.12
C LYS A 12 -10.81 -0.91 2.91
N LEU A 13 -9.99 -1.04 1.85
CA LEU A 13 -9.18 -2.24 1.62
C LEU A 13 -8.16 -2.45 2.73
N ALA A 14 -7.45 -1.40 3.13
CA ALA A 14 -6.48 -1.43 4.20
C ALA A 14 -7.11 -1.89 5.53
N GLU A 15 -8.29 -1.36 5.89
CA GLU A 15 -9.05 -1.84 7.06
C GLU A 15 -9.37 -3.34 6.95
N LYS A 16 -9.80 -3.80 5.76
CA LYS A 16 -10.19 -5.19 5.54
C LYS A 16 -9.01 -6.15 5.65
N ILE A 17 -7.85 -5.78 5.15
CA ILE A 17 -6.64 -6.61 5.18
C ILE A 17 -5.76 -6.36 6.41
N GLY A 18 -6.12 -5.41 7.28
CA GLY A 18 -5.42 -5.14 8.55
C GLY A 18 -4.15 -4.30 8.40
N VAL A 19 -4.10 -3.42 7.41
CA VAL A 19 -2.99 -2.45 7.24
C VAL A 19 -3.39 -1.09 7.83
N PRO A 20 -2.62 -0.53 8.76
CA PRO A 20 -2.92 0.78 9.34
C PRO A 20 -2.89 1.89 8.28
N CYS A 21 -4.03 2.55 8.06
CA CYS A 21 -4.17 3.74 7.22
C CYS A 21 -4.88 4.86 7.99
N CYS A 22 -4.58 6.11 7.65
CA CYS A 22 -5.30 7.25 8.19
C CYS A 22 -6.77 7.21 7.73
N PRO A 23 -7.74 7.41 8.63
CA PRO A 23 -9.16 7.43 8.28
C PRO A 23 -9.47 8.50 7.22
N VAL A 24 -10.32 8.13 6.28
CA VAL A 24 -10.78 9.02 5.21
C VAL A 24 -12.29 9.20 5.32
N TYR A 25 -12.73 10.46 5.37
CA TYR A 25 -14.14 10.84 5.50
C TYR A 25 -14.60 11.60 4.27
N ILE A 26 -15.73 11.20 3.70
CA ILE A 26 -16.33 11.88 2.55
C ILE A 26 -17.02 13.14 3.04
N HIS A 27 -16.63 14.31 2.52
CA HIS A 27 -17.34 15.56 2.71
C HIS A 27 -18.41 15.76 1.64
N ASP A 28 -18.02 15.61 0.38
CA ASP A 28 -18.88 15.60 -0.79
C ASP A 28 -18.25 14.75 -1.92
N LYS A 29 -18.87 14.74 -3.10
CA LYS A 29 -18.42 13.91 -4.23
C LYS A 29 -17.00 14.20 -4.73
N ASN A 30 -16.42 15.34 -4.36
CA ASN A 30 -15.11 15.79 -4.83
C ASN A 30 -14.14 16.11 -3.68
N THR A 31 -14.57 15.93 -2.43
CA THR A 31 -13.82 16.37 -1.26
C THR A 31 -13.84 15.30 -0.18
N ILE A 32 -12.65 14.98 0.31
CA ILE A 32 -12.47 14.12 1.47
C ILE A 32 -11.67 14.87 2.55
N PHE A 33 -11.79 14.40 3.78
CA PHE A 33 -10.88 14.71 4.88
C PHE A 33 -10.13 13.45 5.27
N SER A 34 -8.81 13.54 5.36
CA SER A 34 -7.98 12.55 6.01
C SER A 34 -7.72 12.98 7.45
N GLU A 35 -7.90 12.07 8.39
CA GLU A 35 -7.70 12.38 9.81
C GLU A 35 -6.21 12.32 10.16
N PHE A 36 -5.73 13.37 10.84
CA PHE A 36 -4.41 13.36 11.44
C PHE A 36 -4.46 12.68 12.82
N LEU A 37 -3.77 11.54 12.93
CA LEU A 37 -3.79 10.68 14.11
C LEU A 37 -2.66 11.05 15.11
N TYR A 38 -2.52 12.35 15.45
CA TYR A 38 -1.57 12.79 16.44
C TYR A 38 -2.03 14.07 17.18
N ASP A 39 -1.57 14.24 18.40
CA ASP A 39 -1.80 15.44 19.23
C ASP A 39 -0.75 16.49 18.93
N PHE A 40 -1.15 17.58 18.25
CA PHE A 40 -0.28 18.70 17.85
C PHE A 40 0.48 19.36 19.03
N SER A 41 0.05 19.17 20.27
CA SER A 41 0.71 19.76 21.45
C SER A 41 1.86 18.93 22.00
N ASN A 42 1.82 17.61 21.82
CA ASN A 42 2.73 16.65 22.46
C ASN A 42 3.36 15.64 21.51
N GLU A 43 2.92 15.60 20.27
CA GLU A 43 3.34 14.63 19.26
C GLU A 43 3.71 15.35 17.96
N TYR A 44 4.56 14.74 17.15
CA TYR A 44 4.89 15.26 15.82
C TYR A 44 5.20 14.12 14.86
N ILE A 45 5.04 14.44 13.57
CA ILE A 45 5.24 13.51 12.47
C ILE A 45 6.59 13.82 11.81
N VAL A 46 7.41 12.78 11.63
CA VAL A 46 8.69 12.87 10.92
C VAL A 46 8.65 11.98 9.69
N HIS A 47 8.70 12.59 8.52
CA HIS A 47 8.72 11.84 7.25
C HIS A 47 10.02 11.05 7.09
N PHE A 48 9.95 9.87 6.48
CA PHE A 48 11.10 9.00 6.21
C PHE A 48 12.18 9.70 5.40
N ARG A 49 11.82 10.63 4.54
CA ARG A 49 12.79 11.48 3.82
C ARG A 49 13.79 12.19 4.74
N ARG A 50 13.38 12.54 5.97
CA ARG A 50 14.27 13.15 6.96
C ARG A 50 15.04 12.10 7.77
N LEU A 51 14.46 10.93 7.96
CA LEU A 51 15.12 9.83 8.69
C LEU A 51 16.26 9.21 7.89
N PHE A 52 16.17 9.23 6.57
CA PHE A 52 17.18 8.69 5.66
C PHE A 52 18.07 9.79 5.03
N ASP A 53 18.17 10.95 5.68
CA ASP A 53 18.97 12.11 5.25
C ASP A 53 18.71 12.55 3.79
N GLY A 54 17.50 12.27 3.27
CA GLY A 54 17.09 12.57 1.91
C GLY A 54 17.78 11.75 0.82
N ALA A 55 18.66 10.82 1.17
CA ALA A 55 19.27 9.89 0.23
C ALA A 55 18.22 8.90 -0.27
N ARG A 56 18.14 8.70 -1.60
CA ARG A 56 17.45 7.55 -2.17
C ARG A 56 18.37 6.36 -2.10
N SER A 57 17.85 5.23 -1.63
CA SER A 57 18.52 3.93 -1.74
C SER A 57 17.98 3.19 -2.96
N ASP A 58 18.79 2.33 -3.53
CA ASP A 58 18.35 1.37 -4.55
C ASP A 58 17.49 0.26 -3.95
N ASN A 59 17.52 0.11 -2.61
CA ASN A 59 16.68 -0.78 -1.82
C ASN A 59 16.33 -0.12 -0.48
N GLU A 60 15.15 0.49 -0.39
CA GLU A 60 14.69 1.18 0.83
C GLU A 60 14.35 0.22 1.96
N TYR A 61 14.03 -1.04 1.66
CA TYR A 61 13.82 -2.06 2.67
C TYR A 61 15.12 -2.40 3.42
N GLU A 62 16.21 -2.62 2.71
CA GLU A 62 17.52 -2.85 3.35
C GLU A 62 17.99 -1.64 4.14
N ASN A 63 17.73 -0.43 3.60
CA ASN A 63 18.00 0.81 4.30
C ASN A 63 17.20 0.92 5.60
N LEU A 64 15.91 0.60 5.56
CA LEU A 64 15.05 0.54 6.75
C LEU A 64 15.57 -0.45 7.78
N LEU A 65 15.92 -1.68 7.37
CA LEU A 65 16.44 -2.70 8.28
C LEU A 65 17.72 -2.25 9.01
N THR A 66 18.52 -1.41 8.34
CA THR A 66 19.75 -0.84 8.92
C THR A 66 19.44 0.28 9.91
N VAL A 67 18.52 1.19 9.56
CA VAL A 67 18.29 2.44 10.31
C VAL A 67 17.16 2.29 11.33
N ARG A 68 16.13 1.52 11.02
CA ARG A 68 14.88 1.38 11.82
C ARG A 68 14.31 -0.04 11.71
N PRO A 69 15.07 -1.09 12.13
CA PRO A 69 14.64 -2.49 11.99
C PRO A 69 13.32 -2.80 12.70
N GLN A 70 12.94 -2.02 13.72
CA GLN A 70 11.68 -2.17 14.43
C GLN A 70 10.43 -1.95 13.57
N TYR A 71 10.56 -1.30 12.41
CA TYR A 71 9.44 -1.05 11.48
C TYR A 71 9.39 -2.04 10.31
N LYS A 72 10.13 -3.16 10.40
CA LYS A 72 10.18 -4.18 9.34
C LYS A 72 8.77 -4.59 8.91
N ASP A 73 7.94 -4.99 9.86
CA ASP A 73 6.60 -5.51 9.57
C ASP A 73 5.66 -4.44 8.99
N ASP A 74 5.74 -3.21 9.50
CA ASP A 74 4.92 -2.10 9.00
C ASP A 74 5.32 -1.71 7.57
N PHE A 75 6.62 -1.74 7.27
CA PHE A 75 7.12 -1.49 5.93
C PHE A 75 6.68 -2.57 4.95
N ILE A 76 6.73 -3.84 5.35
CA ILE A 76 6.25 -4.95 4.52
C ILE A 76 4.74 -4.83 4.28
N ARG A 77 3.93 -4.50 5.30
CA ARG A 77 2.50 -4.22 5.13
C ARG A 77 2.25 -3.14 4.09
N MET A 78 3.05 -2.08 4.09
CA MET A 78 2.98 -1.01 3.10
C MET A 78 3.28 -1.54 1.70
N ILE A 79 4.37 -2.28 1.49
CA ILE A 79 4.72 -2.86 0.18
C ILE A 79 3.60 -3.76 -0.35
N LEU A 80 3.02 -4.59 0.53
CA LEU A 80 1.91 -5.46 0.15
C LEU A 80 0.65 -4.66 -0.22
N LEU A 81 0.31 -3.63 0.56
CA LEU A 81 -0.84 -2.77 0.24
C LEU A 81 -0.61 -2.01 -1.08
N ASP A 82 0.57 -1.43 -1.28
CA ASP A 82 0.91 -0.68 -2.48
C ASP A 82 0.83 -1.57 -3.74
N PHE A 83 1.25 -2.82 -3.65
CA PHE A 83 1.08 -3.79 -4.73
C PHE A 83 -0.38 -4.15 -4.97
N ILE A 84 -1.15 -4.47 -3.91
CA ILE A 84 -2.58 -4.81 -4.00
C ILE A 84 -3.39 -3.65 -4.58
N THR A 85 -3.02 -2.42 -4.25
CA THR A 85 -3.75 -1.22 -4.69
C THR A 85 -3.15 -0.53 -5.91
N ARG A 86 -2.08 -1.09 -6.49
CA ARG A 86 -1.35 -0.46 -7.60
C ARG A 86 -1.04 1.01 -7.29
N GLN A 87 -0.40 1.26 -6.15
CA GLN A 87 0.00 2.61 -5.75
C GLN A 87 1.19 3.09 -6.59
N ASP A 88 1.05 4.20 -7.32
CA ASP A 88 2.06 4.71 -8.25
C ASP A 88 2.84 5.94 -7.75
N ASP A 89 2.54 6.44 -6.56
CA ASP A 89 3.17 7.64 -5.98
C ASP A 89 3.71 7.42 -4.55
N ARG A 90 4.04 6.20 -4.16
CA ARG A 90 4.70 5.99 -2.88
C ARG A 90 6.11 6.54 -2.90
N HIS A 91 6.41 7.44 -2.00
CA HIS A 91 7.74 8.03 -1.82
C HIS A 91 8.01 8.34 -0.34
N LEU A 92 9.27 8.63 0.01
CA LEU A 92 9.69 8.85 1.41
C LEU A 92 8.97 9.99 2.15
N SER A 93 8.25 10.87 1.44
CA SER A 93 7.42 11.91 2.06
C SER A 93 5.96 11.46 2.31
N ASN A 94 5.55 10.31 1.73
CA ASN A 94 4.24 9.68 1.97
C ASN A 94 4.33 8.56 3.00
N MET A 95 5.41 8.55 3.79
CA MET A 95 5.67 7.65 4.90
C MET A 95 6.24 8.45 6.06
N ALA A 96 5.86 8.11 7.27
CA ALA A 96 6.30 8.83 8.45
C ALA A 96 6.39 7.95 9.69
N VAL A 97 7.04 8.47 10.70
CA VAL A 97 6.92 8.01 12.08
C VAL A 97 6.21 9.07 12.91
N LYS A 98 5.40 8.63 13.86
CA LYS A 98 4.87 9.47 14.93
C LYS A 98 5.82 9.41 16.09
N VAL A 99 6.22 10.57 16.60
CA VAL A 99 7.10 10.73 17.75
C VAL A 99 6.31 11.31 18.92
N THR A 100 6.39 10.65 20.06
CA THR A 100 5.74 11.02 21.31
C THR A 100 6.78 11.08 22.44
N SER A 101 6.36 11.48 23.64
CA SER A 101 7.21 11.40 24.86
C SER A 101 7.59 9.96 25.24
N GLU A 102 6.83 8.96 24.78
CA GLU A 102 7.04 7.55 25.09
C GLU A 102 7.91 6.83 24.05
N GLY A 103 8.18 7.47 22.90
CA GLY A 103 8.97 6.91 21.81
C GLY A 103 8.42 7.22 20.44
N GLU A 104 8.83 6.41 19.45
CA GLU A 104 8.38 6.54 18.08
C GLU A 104 7.64 5.28 17.60
N SER A 105 6.70 5.46 16.67
CA SER A 105 5.96 4.38 16.01
C SER A 105 5.78 4.68 14.54
N PHE A 106 5.63 3.65 13.71
CA PHE A 106 5.26 3.84 12.31
C PHE A 106 3.91 4.56 12.23
N TYR A 107 3.83 5.61 11.41
CA TYR A 107 2.59 6.36 11.25
C TYR A 107 1.69 5.66 10.23
N PRO A 108 0.37 5.57 10.46
CA PRO A 108 -0.56 4.98 9.50
C PRO A 108 -0.41 5.58 8.10
N LEU A 109 -0.58 4.77 7.07
CA LEU A 109 -0.39 5.18 5.67
C LEU A 109 -1.41 6.25 5.28
N TYR A 110 -1.01 7.15 4.42
CA TYR A 110 -1.80 8.27 3.91
C TYR A 110 -1.38 8.61 2.48
N ASP A 111 -2.13 9.51 1.82
CA ASP A 111 -1.89 9.96 0.45
C ASP A 111 -1.89 8.79 -0.56
N ASN A 112 -3.01 8.07 -0.59
CA ASN A 112 -3.19 6.88 -1.44
C ASN A 112 -4.01 7.19 -2.72
N GLY A 113 -4.25 8.47 -3.03
CA GLY A 113 -5.12 8.88 -4.12
C GLY A 113 -4.59 8.60 -5.52
N ARG A 114 -3.33 8.17 -5.66
CA ARG A 114 -2.75 7.73 -6.93
C ARG A 114 -2.65 6.20 -6.99
N SER A 115 -3.78 5.56 -6.75
CA SER A 115 -3.92 4.10 -6.74
C SER A 115 -5.03 3.65 -7.68
N LEU A 116 -5.12 2.34 -7.92
CA LEU A 116 -6.23 1.68 -8.59
C LEU A 116 -6.58 2.34 -9.93
N PHE A 117 -5.55 2.48 -10.80
CA PHE A 117 -5.69 3.02 -12.15
C PHE A 117 -6.16 4.49 -12.20
N TYR A 118 -5.60 5.31 -11.33
CA TYR A 118 -5.79 6.75 -11.39
C TYR A 118 -5.30 7.30 -12.73
N GLU A 119 -6.19 8.02 -13.45
CA GLU A 119 -5.93 8.60 -14.78
C GLU A 119 -5.52 7.60 -15.90
N ASP A 120 -5.58 6.29 -15.66
CA ASP A 120 -5.31 5.29 -16.70
C ASP A 120 -6.46 5.20 -17.72
N THR A 121 -6.12 4.90 -18.97
CA THR A 121 -7.09 4.60 -20.02
C THR A 121 -7.55 3.15 -19.94
N GLU A 122 -8.67 2.81 -20.61
CA GLU A 122 -9.16 1.43 -20.68
C GLU A 122 -8.10 0.46 -21.23
N GLU A 123 -7.41 0.84 -22.31
CA GLU A 123 -6.33 0.06 -22.91
C GLU A 123 -5.18 -0.20 -21.94
N THR A 124 -4.78 0.82 -21.17
CA THR A 124 -3.71 0.72 -20.16
C THR A 124 -4.13 -0.20 -19.03
N VAL A 125 -5.38 -0.11 -18.57
CA VAL A 125 -5.95 -0.98 -17.54
C VAL A 125 -5.96 -2.44 -17.99
N GLU A 126 -6.44 -2.72 -19.21
CA GLU A 126 -6.47 -4.07 -19.79
C GLU A 126 -5.07 -4.67 -19.87
N ALA A 127 -4.09 -3.94 -20.41
CA ALA A 127 -2.71 -4.40 -20.50
C ALA A 127 -2.07 -4.65 -19.11
N ALA A 128 -2.38 -3.83 -18.12
CA ALA A 128 -1.84 -3.97 -16.78
C ALA A 128 -2.36 -5.21 -16.06
N VAL A 129 -3.67 -5.50 -16.15
CA VAL A 129 -4.25 -6.66 -15.45
C VAL A 129 -3.83 -8.01 -16.06
N GLU A 130 -3.29 -8.02 -17.29
CA GLU A 130 -2.70 -9.20 -17.91
C GLU A 130 -1.24 -9.44 -17.47
N ASN A 131 -0.58 -8.45 -16.84
CA ASN A 131 0.85 -8.47 -16.52
C ASN A 131 1.11 -7.89 -15.12
N ILE A 132 0.37 -8.33 -14.12
CA ILE A 132 0.41 -7.78 -12.74
C ILE A 132 1.82 -7.87 -12.14
N GLU A 133 2.52 -8.98 -12.38
CA GLU A 133 3.89 -9.20 -11.90
C GLU A 133 4.91 -8.23 -12.49
N MET A 134 4.61 -7.61 -13.62
CA MET A 134 5.49 -6.65 -14.28
C MET A 134 5.36 -5.22 -13.76
N TYR A 135 4.52 -4.99 -12.75
CA TYR A 135 4.32 -3.67 -12.19
C TYR A 135 5.58 -3.17 -11.49
N ALA A 136 6.23 -2.17 -12.10
CA ALA A 136 7.44 -1.58 -11.57
C ALA A 136 7.20 -0.85 -10.26
N THR A 137 8.17 -0.90 -9.35
CA THR A 137 8.13 -0.09 -8.13
C THR A 137 8.44 1.37 -8.45
N ASN A 138 7.76 2.28 -7.78
CA ASN A 138 8.12 3.70 -7.76
C ASN A 138 8.97 4.04 -6.54
N PHE A 139 9.26 3.06 -5.71
CA PHE A 139 9.79 3.24 -4.38
C PHE A 139 10.99 2.32 -4.12
N GLY A 140 12.19 2.91 -4.15
CA GLY A 140 13.43 2.38 -3.59
C GLY A 140 13.76 0.89 -3.84
N TYR A 141 13.42 0.36 -5.01
CA TYR A 141 13.77 -0.98 -5.45
C TYR A 141 13.89 -1.00 -6.98
N SER A 142 14.96 -1.57 -7.50
CA SER A 142 15.22 -1.62 -8.94
C SER A 142 14.60 -2.86 -9.59
N GLY A 143 13.27 -2.97 -9.58
CA GLY A 143 12.56 -4.12 -10.12
C GLY A 143 11.07 -3.93 -10.07
N THR A 144 10.32 -5.02 -10.12
CA THR A 144 8.88 -5.02 -9.94
C THR A 144 8.50 -5.14 -8.46
N TYR A 145 7.27 -4.77 -8.11
CA TYR A 145 6.75 -5.06 -6.77
C TYR A 145 6.75 -6.56 -6.47
N TYR A 146 6.48 -7.38 -7.49
CA TYR A 146 6.48 -8.83 -7.32
C TYR A 146 7.88 -9.39 -7.02
N ASP A 147 8.93 -8.89 -7.71
CA ASP A 147 10.31 -9.25 -7.37
C ASP A 147 10.64 -8.85 -5.93
N TYR A 148 10.23 -7.66 -5.51
CA TYR A 148 10.44 -7.16 -4.16
C TYR A 148 9.77 -8.06 -3.11
N ILE A 149 8.52 -8.48 -3.37
CA ILE A 149 7.78 -9.41 -2.51
C ILE A 149 8.45 -10.79 -2.48
N CYS A 150 8.96 -11.27 -3.62
CA CYS A 150 9.72 -12.53 -3.69
C CYS A 150 10.99 -12.47 -2.84
N ASP A 151 11.75 -11.39 -2.91
CA ASP A 151 12.97 -11.23 -2.11
C ASP A 151 12.65 -11.22 -0.61
N ILE A 152 11.63 -10.50 -0.17
CA ILE A 152 11.17 -10.49 1.23
C ILE A 152 10.68 -11.88 1.66
N ALA A 153 9.96 -12.59 0.80
CA ALA A 153 9.50 -13.96 1.08
C ALA A 153 10.66 -14.94 1.25
N ASN A 154 11.73 -14.81 0.42
CA ASN A 154 12.92 -15.63 0.51
C ASN A 154 13.71 -15.46 1.84
N GLU A 155 13.47 -14.35 2.57
CA GLU A 155 13.95 -14.17 3.93
C GLU A 155 13.13 -14.95 4.99
N GLY A 156 12.11 -15.70 4.57
CA GLY A 156 11.24 -16.48 5.45
C GLY A 156 10.11 -15.68 6.10
N VAL A 157 9.73 -14.53 5.53
CA VAL A 157 8.61 -13.73 6.01
C VAL A 157 7.28 -14.39 5.63
N ASP A 158 6.43 -14.63 6.61
CA ASP A 158 5.08 -15.16 6.43
C ASP A 158 4.06 -14.00 6.34
N PHE A 159 3.68 -13.65 5.13
CA PHE A 159 2.76 -12.54 4.87
C PHE A 159 1.38 -12.73 5.48
N SER A 160 0.93 -13.99 5.70
CA SER A 160 -0.37 -14.27 6.31
C SER A 160 -0.46 -13.84 7.78
N LYS A 161 0.69 -13.63 8.44
CA LYS A 161 0.78 -13.07 9.79
C LYS A 161 0.74 -11.55 9.81
N LEU A 162 0.99 -10.91 8.67
CA LEU A 162 1.08 -9.46 8.56
C LEU A 162 -0.22 -8.84 8.06
N ILE A 163 -0.88 -9.47 7.08
CA ILE A 163 -2.13 -8.99 6.50
C ILE A 163 -3.12 -10.15 6.31
N ASN A 164 -4.41 -9.82 6.31
CA ASN A 164 -5.47 -10.76 5.96
C ASN A 164 -5.60 -10.85 4.42
N LEU A 165 -5.22 -11.98 3.86
CA LEU A 165 -5.36 -12.25 2.42
C LEU A 165 -6.71 -12.89 2.03
N ASP A 166 -7.57 -13.25 3.02
CA ASP A 166 -8.84 -13.91 2.79
C ASP A 166 -9.98 -12.90 2.58
N ILE A 167 -9.87 -12.12 1.51
CA ILE A 167 -10.92 -11.23 1.02
C ILE A 167 -11.56 -11.84 -0.22
N THR A 168 -12.90 -11.85 -0.27
CA THR A 168 -13.67 -12.40 -1.39
C THR A 168 -13.83 -11.39 -2.53
N ASP A 169 -14.16 -11.90 -3.74
CA ASP A 169 -14.44 -11.03 -4.89
C ASP A 169 -15.66 -10.13 -4.65
N ASP A 170 -16.67 -10.63 -3.94
CA ASP A 170 -17.85 -9.83 -3.58
C ASP A 170 -17.47 -8.67 -2.65
N GLU A 171 -16.61 -8.91 -1.66
CA GLU A 171 -16.12 -7.85 -0.76
C GLU A 171 -15.29 -6.80 -1.51
N ILE A 172 -14.42 -7.23 -2.42
CA ILE A 172 -13.64 -6.32 -3.29
C ILE A 172 -14.59 -5.46 -4.12
N ASN A 173 -15.58 -6.08 -4.78
CA ASN A 173 -16.54 -5.36 -5.60
C ASN A 173 -17.40 -4.38 -4.78
N VAL A 174 -17.86 -4.77 -3.59
CA VAL A 174 -18.61 -3.87 -2.70
C VAL A 174 -17.75 -2.66 -2.32
N ILE A 175 -16.49 -2.87 -1.91
CA ILE A 175 -15.57 -1.77 -1.55
C ILE A 175 -15.41 -0.79 -2.72
N LEU A 176 -15.16 -1.30 -3.93
CA LEU A 176 -14.93 -0.47 -5.12
C LEU A 176 -16.19 0.30 -5.53
N VAL A 177 -17.34 -0.36 -5.59
CA VAL A 177 -18.62 0.27 -5.94
C VAL A 177 -19.00 1.36 -4.91
N ASP A 178 -18.90 1.06 -3.63
CA ASP A 178 -19.18 2.01 -2.54
C ASP A 178 -18.17 3.17 -2.48
N SER A 179 -17.01 3.03 -3.12
CA SER A 179 -16.02 4.09 -3.27
C SER A 179 -16.22 4.93 -4.54
N GLY A 180 -17.16 4.53 -5.42
CA GLY A 180 -17.51 5.29 -6.62
C GLY A 180 -16.95 4.76 -7.94
N PHE A 181 -16.19 3.66 -7.94
CA PHE A 181 -15.65 3.06 -9.15
C PHE A 181 -16.71 2.58 -10.12
N LYS A 182 -16.49 2.75 -11.42
CA LYS A 182 -17.44 2.41 -12.50
C LYS A 182 -16.71 1.96 -13.76
N GLY A 183 -17.47 1.29 -14.66
CA GLY A 183 -16.99 0.92 -15.99
C GLY A 183 -15.71 0.09 -15.96
N TYR A 184 -14.83 0.35 -16.91
CA TYR A 184 -13.57 -0.38 -17.07
C TYR A 184 -12.66 -0.27 -15.84
N ARG A 185 -12.67 0.89 -15.15
CA ARG A 185 -11.87 1.09 -13.95
C ARG A 185 -12.32 0.19 -12.79
N LEU A 186 -13.64 -0.01 -12.60
CA LEU A 186 -14.16 -0.96 -11.63
C LEU A 186 -13.71 -2.38 -11.92
N THR A 187 -13.90 -2.83 -13.16
CA THR A 187 -13.55 -4.19 -13.58
C THR A 187 -12.04 -4.42 -13.50
N GLY A 188 -11.25 -3.45 -13.93
CA GLY A 188 -9.79 -3.51 -13.90
C GLY A 188 -9.25 -3.54 -12.47
N ALA A 189 -9.74 -2.66 -11.60
CA ALA A 189 -9.34 -2.62 -10.20
C ALA A 189 -9.69 -3.92 -9.45
N ALA A 190 -10.88 -4.49 -9.68
CA ALA A 190 -11.26 -5.77 -9.08
C ALA A 190 -10.35 -6.92 -9.53
N LYS A 191 -10.06 -7.02 -10.84
CA LYS A 191 -9.13 -8.02 -11.39
C LYS A 191 -7.71 -7.84 -10.85
N TRP A 192 -7.23 -6.60 -10.78
CA TRP A 192 -5.90 -6.29 -10.24
C TRP A 192 -5.76 -6.73 -8.79
N ILE A 193 -6.68 -6.28 -7.92
CA ILE A 193 -6.65 -6.62 -6.48
C ILE A 193 -6.64 -8.13 -6.29
N ARG A 194 -7.52 -8.86 -7.00
CA ARG A 194 -7.57 -10.33 -6.94
C ARG A 194 -6.25 -10.96 -7.37
N GLY A 195 -5.75 -10.59 -8.56
CA GLY A 195 -4.51 -11.13 -9.10
C GLY A 195 -3.28 -10.83 -8.21
N ALA A 196 -3.19 -9.63 -7.65
CA ALA A 196 -2.12 -9.27 -6.72
C ALA A 196 -2.18 -10.13 -5.43
N ILE A 197 -3.38 -10.32 -4.86
CA ILE A 197 -3.58 -11.18 -3.68
C ILE A 197 -3.19 -12.62 -4.00
N ASP A 198 -3.58 -13.16 -5.15
CA ASP A 198 -3.26 -14.53 -5.55
C ASP A 198 -1.76 -14.73 -5.75
N LEU A 199 -1.06 -13.75 -6.33
CA LEU A 199 0.40 -13.74 -6.45
C LEU A 199 1.09 -13.73 -5.06
N ILE A 200 0.62 -12.92 -4.11
CA ILE A 200 1.14 -12.91 -2.74
C ILE A 200 0.89 -14.26 -2.07
N LYS A 201 -0.33 -14.82 -2.18
CA LYS A 201 -0.67 -16.14 -1.62
C LYS A 201 0.23 -17.26 -2.16
N SER A 202 0.59 -17.22 -3.44
CA SER A 202 1.48 -18.24 -4.02
C SER A 202 2.82 -18.30 -3.28
N LYS A 203 3.36 -17.17 -2.80
CA LYS A 203 4.62 -17.13 -2.05
C LYS A 203 4.50 -17.63 -0.62
N VAL A 204 3.34 -17.48 0.01
CA VAL A 204 3.09 -18.07 1.34
C VAL A 204 3.12 -19.60 1.29
N PHE A 205 2.53 -20.21 0.26
CA PHE A 205 2.47 -21.67 0.13
C PHE A 205 3.80 -22.31 -0.25
N GLU A 206 4.64 -21.65 -1.06
CA GLU A 206 5.97 -22.14 -1.41
C GLU A 206 6.86 -22.31 -0.18
N ASN A 207 6.79 -21.38 0.79
CA ASN A 207 7.60 -21.40 2.01
C ASN A 207 7.10 -22.37 3.10
N THR A 208 5.89 -22.93 3.00
CA THR A 208 5.34 -23.90 3.97
C THR A 208 5.58 -25.36 3.57
N SER A 209 6.21 -25.61 2.42
CA SER A 209 6.38 -26.95 1.84
C SER A 209 7.78 -27.57 2.10
N PHE A 210 8.53 -27.06 3.13
CA PHE A 210 9.83 -27.60 3.56
C PHE A 210 9.82 -28.09 5.01
#